data_4fec5a9b251ffc869e9cd9da252db8cd
#
_entry.id   4fec5a9b251ffc869e9cd9da252db8cd
#
_cell.length_a   1.000
_cell.length_b   1.000
_cell.length_c   1.000
_cell.angle_alpha   90.00
_cell.angle_beta   90.00
_cell.angle_gamma   90.00
#
_symmetry.space_group_name_H-M   'P 1'
#
loop_
_entity.id
_entity.type
_entity.pdbx_description
1 polymer ?
#
loop_
_entity_poly.entity_id
_entity_poly.type
_entity_poly.pdbx_seq_one_letter_code
_entity_poly.pdbx_strand_id
1 'polypeptide(L)'
;FTFFIEKYFFKRKYNPTMVLGLSVAILGAFIIVANQFDFSSDYTLGNLLAVSCSLFLGMAFIISENVRKSVTNISYSRTLFSSAAITLLGISLLTATPITGFSSYEFGGLFLLGLIPTIFGHGFMNYAVGFVSPTIVASAPMGEPILATIWAYFLFNEVIGTPILIGGGFTLLGLIILTQKK
;
A
#
# COMPACT_ATOMS: atom_id res chain seq x y z
N PHE A 1 -2.05 -5.91 9.55
CA PHE A 1 -1.00 -6.92 9.79
C PHE A 1 0.22 -6.29 10.45
N THR A 2 0.84 -5.24 9.90
CA THR A 2 2.05 -4.60 10.41
C THR A 2 1.94 -4.26 11.89
N PHE A 3 0.86 -3.63 12.33
CA PHE A 3 0.60 -3.33 13.74
C PHE A 3 0.67 -4.57 14.66
N PHE A 4 0.02 -5.67 14.25
CA PHE A 4 0.04 -6.90 15.04
C PHE A 4 1.43 -7.51 15.12
N ILE A 5 2.16 -7.53 14.01
CA ILE A 5 3.53 -8.06 13.97
C ILE A 5 4.43 -7.20 14.88
N GLU A 6 4.39 -5.87 14.76
CA GLU A 6 5.20 -4.98 15.61
C GLU A 6 4.83 -5.11 17.09
N LYS A 7 3.55 -5.23 17.42
CA LYS A 7 3.09 -5.32 18.81
C LYS A 7 3.47 -6.66 19.45
N TYR A 8 3.22 -7.78 18.77
CA TYR A 8 3.36 -9.11 19.36
C TYR A 8 4.77 -9.69 19.19
N PHE A 9 5.40 -9.53 18.02
CA PHE A 9 6.73 -10.08 17.76
C PHE A 9 7.84 -9.13 18.19
N PHE A 10 7.70 -7.84 17.93
CA PHE A 10 8.71 -6.84 18.29
C PHE A 10 8.42 -6.15 19.62
N LYS A 11 7.33 -6.51 20.32
CA LYS A 11 6.91 -5.96 21.62
C LYS A 11 6.91 -4.43 21.64
N ARG A 12 6.61 -3.79 20.50
CA ARG A 12 6.58 -2.34 20.38
C ARG A 12 5.40 -1.78 21.20
N LYS A 13 5.67 -0.76 21.98
CA LYS A 13 4.63 -0.04 22.73
C LYS A 13 3.99 1.00 21.82
N TYR A 14 2.68 1.04 21.79
CA TYR A 14 1.88 2.01 21.04
C TYR A 14 1.12 2.91 22.00
N ASN A 15 1.07 4.21 21.66
CA ASN A 15 0.20 5.14 22.36
C ASN A 15 -1.28 4.78 22.07
N PRO A 16 -2.18 4.83 23.07
CA PRO A 16 -3.63 4.63 22.86
C PRO A 16 -4.20 5.49 21.72
N THR A 17 -3.72 6.72 21.56
CA THR A 17 -4.12 7.61 20.45
C THR A 17 -3.81 7.02 19.08
N MET A 18 -2.63 6.40 18.91
CA MET A 18 -2.26 5.73 17.66
C MET A 18 -3.19 4.54 17.38
N VAL A 19 -3.51 3.75 18.41
CA VAL A 19 -4.43 2.61 18.27
C VAL A 19 -5.82 3.08 17.89
N LEU A 20 -6.30 4.15 18.53
CA LEU A 20 -7.58 4.77 18.20
C LEU A 20 -7.60 5.26 16.73
N GLY A 21 -6.57 6.01 16.33
CA GLY A 21 -6.45 6.50 14.96
C GLY A 21 -6.46 5.37 13.92
N LEU A 22 -5.69 4.31 14.18
CA LEU A 22 -5.67 3.13 13.31
C LEU A 22 -7.04 2.46 13.24
N SER A 23 -7.73 2.30 14.38
CA SER A 23 -9.06 1.70 14.41
C SER A 23 -10.08 2.52 13.63
N VAL A 24 -10.06 3.85 13.78
CA VAL A 24 -10.94 4.76 13.03
C VAL A 24 -10.64 4.71 11.53
N ALA A 25 -9.35 4.68 11.14
CA ALA A 25 -8.97 4.56 9.73
C ALA A 25 -9.43 3.22 9.12
N ILE A 26 -9.29 2.10 9.84
CA ILE A 26 -9.76 0.79 9.40
C ILE A 26 -11.28 0.77 9.24
N LEU A 27 -12.03 1.34 10.19
CA LEU A 27 -13.49 1.44 10.08
C LEU A 27 -13.90 2.26 8.86
N GLY A 28 -13.23 3.38 8.59
CA GLY A 28 -13.47 4.18 7.40
C GLY A 28 -13.19 3.41 6.10
N ALA A 29 -12.06 2.74 6.01
CA ALA A 29 -11.71 1.90 4.87
C ALA A 29 -12.73 0.75 4.68
N PHE A 30 -13.18 0.14 5.77
CA PHE A 30 -14.21 -0.90 5.72
C PHE A 30 -15.55 -0.37 5.17
N ILE A 31 -15.99 0.82 5.58
CA ILE A 31 -17.21 1.45 5.04
C ILE A 31 -17.10 1.66 3.52
N ILE A 32 -15.94 2.07 3.01
CA ILE A 32 -15.71 2.27 1.57
C ILE A 32 -15.90 0.95 0.81
N VAL A 33 -15.36 -0.15 1.34
CA VAL A 33 -15.26 -1.43 0.61
C VAL A 33 -16.45 -2.36 0.91
N ALA A 34 -17.20 -2.15 2.00
CA ALA A 34 -18.21 -3.09 2.49
C ALA A 34 -19.28 -3.48 1.46
N ASN A 35 -19.69 -2.54 0.62
CA ASN A 35 -20.67 -2.79 -0.43
C ASN A 35 -20.08 -3.39 -1.72
N GLN A 36 -18.75 -3.49 -1.82
CA GLN A 36 -18.04 -4.04 -2.97
C GLN A 36 -17.54 -5.46 -2.72
N PHE A 37 -17.71 -5.96 -1.49
CA PHE A 37 -17.30 -7.31 -1.15
C PHE A 37 -18.23 -8.33 -1.80
N ASP A 38 -17.72 -8.99 -2.83
CA ASP A 38 -18.36 -10.15 -3.43
C ASP A 38 -17.67 -11.43 -2.92
N PHE A 39 -18.45 -12.26 -2.23
CA PHE A 39 -18.01 -13.55 -1.71
C PHE A 39 -18.22 -14.69 -2.70
N SER A 40 -18.55 -14.39 -3.97
CA SER A 40 -18.67 -15.43 -4.99
C SER A 40 -17.35 -16.16 -5.19
N SER A 41 -17.41 -17.41 -5.62
CA SER A 41 -16.26 -18.28 -5.85
C SER A 41 -15.22 -17.67 -6.80
N ASP A 42 -15.67 -16.86 -7.76
CA ASP A 42 -14.84 -16.29 -8.82
C ASP A 42 -13.82 -15.27 -8.29
N TYR A 43 -14.14 -14.57 -7.18
CA TYR A 43 -13.26 -13.57 -6.56
C TYR A 43 -12.47 -14.09 -5.36
N THR A 44 -12.76 -15.29 -4.87
CA THR A 44 -12.14 -15.81 -3.64
C THR A 44 -10.63 -15.92 -3.74
N LEU A 45 -10.09 -16.41 -4.86
CA LEU A 45 -8.66 -16.54 -5.08
C LEU A 45 -7.99 -15.16 -5.12
N GLY A 46 -8.58 -14.20 -5.84
CA GLY A 46 -8.07 -12.83 -5.90
C GLY A 46 -8.02 -12.17 -4.52
N ASN A 47 -9.09 -12.34 -3.73
CA ASN A 47 -9.17 -11.81 -2.36
C ASN A 47 -8.10 -12.43 -1.45
N LEU A 48 -7.86 -13.75 -1.52
CA LEU A 48 -6.80 -14.42 -0.77
C LEU A 48 -5.41 -13.94 -1.16
N LEU A 49 -5.17 -13.76 -2.45
CA LEU A 49 -3.90 -13.20 -2.95
C LEU A 49 -3.70 -11.76 -2.46
N ALA A 50 -4.72 -10.93 -2.49
CA ALA A 50 -4.65 -9.55 -2.00
C ALA A 50 -4.32 -9.48 -0.49
N VAL A 51 -4.96 -10.34 0.32
CA VAL A 51 -4.64 -10.46 1.75
C VAL A 51 -3.19 -10.92 1.95
N SER A 52 -2.73 -11.89 1.18
CA SER A 52 -1.34 -12.38 1.24
C SER A 52 -0.36 -11.27 0.85
N CYS A 53 -0.63 -10.52 -0.21
CA CYS A 53 0.19 -9.37 -0.62
C CYS A 53 0.28 -8.31 0.49
N SER A 54 -0.83 -8.01 1.17
CA SER A 54 -0.83 -7.03 2.25
C SER A 54 -0.01 -7.48 3.46
N LEU A 55 0.02 -8.79 3.75
CA LEU A 55 0.89 -9.38 4.77
C LEU A 55 2.37 -9.23 4.39
N PHE A 56 2.75 -9.62 3.17
CA PHE A 56 4.12 -9.47 2.69
C PHE A 56 4.59 -8.02 2.64
N LEU A 57 3.72 -7.09 2.22
CA LEU A 57 4.02 -5.66 2.23
C LEU A 57 4.29 -5.16 3.66
N GLY A 58 3.47 -5.58 4.63
CA GLY A 58 3.68 -5.25 6.04
C GLY A 58 5.02 -5.76 6.57
N MET A 59 5.37 -7.01 6.24
CA MET A 59 6.68 -7.60 6.57
C MET A 59 7.82 -6.84 5.89
N ALA A 60 7.67 -6.46 4.62
CA ALA A 60 8.68 -5.69 3.89
C ALA A 60 8.96 -4.34 4.54
N PHE A 61 7.95 -3.62 5.04
CA PHE A 61 8.17 -2.37 5.77
C PHE A 61 8.91 -2.57 7.10
N ILE A 62 8.64 -3.65 7.83
CA ILE A 62 9.36 -3.98 9.07
C ILE A 62 10.83 -4.30 8.78
N ILE A 63 11.10 -5.06 7.73
CA ILE A 63 12.46 -5.35 7.27
C ILE A 63 13.14 -4.06 6.82
N SER A 64 12.44 -3.23 6.04
CA SER A 64 12.92 -1.94 5.58
C SER A 64 13.35 -1.04 6.73
N GLU A 65 12.55 -0.90 7.80
CA GLU A 65 12.92 -0.12 8.97
C GLU A 65 14.26 -0.56 9.57
N ASN A 66 14.48 -1.86 9.69
CA ASN A 66 15.72 -2.38 10.25
C ASN A 66 16.92 -2.15 9.34
N VAL A 67 16.78 -2.40 8.05
CA VAL A 67 17.86 -2.20 7.07
C VAL A 67 18.19 -0.72 6.92
N ARG A 68 17.18 0.14 6.94
CA ARG A 68 17.32 1.59 6.82
C ARG A 68 18.10 2.25 7.96
N LYS A 69 18.32 1.55 9.07
CA LYS A 69 19.20 2.03 10.15
C LYS A 69 20.69 2.09 9.75
N SER A 70 21.09 1.28 8.78
CA SER A 70 22.48 1.15 8.35
C SER A 70 22.72 1.44 6.86
N VAL A 71 21.65 1.54 6.06
CA VAL A 71 21.73 1.70 4.61
C VAL A 71 20.91 2.91 4.14
N THR A 72 21.41 3.64 3.15
CA THR A 72 20.69 4.78 2.57
C THR A 72 19.42 4.32 1.82
N ASN A 73 18.43 5.20 1.69
CA ASN A 73 17.21 4.89 0.95
C ASN A 73 17.47 4.47 -0.49
N ILE A 74 18.37 5.19 -1.16
CA ILE A 74 18.72 4.91 -2.57
C ILE A 74 19.30 3.50 -2.71
N SER A 75 20.26 3.13 -1.86
CA SER A 75 20.88 1.79 -1.90
C SER A 75 19.86 0.69 -1.60
N TYR A 76 19.02 0.89 -0.59
CA TYR A 76 17.94 -0.04 -0.24
C TYR A 76 16.95 -0.22 -1.40
N SER A 77 16.37 0.89 -1.90
CA SER A 77 15.36 0.85 -2.96
C SER A 77 15.92 0.27 -4.26
N ARG A 78 17.17 0.60 -4.61
CA ARG A 78 17.84 0.01 -5.77
C ARG A 78 17.94 -1.51 -5.65
N THR A 79 18.40 -2.02 -4.51
CA THR A 79 18.51 -3.47 -4.29
C THR A 79 17.13 -4.13 -4.29
N LEU A 80 16.15 -3.54 -3.62
CA LEU A 80 14.79 -4.05 -3.55
C LEU A 80 14.17 -4.15 -4.95
N PHE A 81 14.16 -3.07 -5.72
CA PHE A 81 13.54 -3.05 -7.04
C PHE A 81 14.31 -3.90 -8.06
N SER A 82 15.64 -3.95 -7.98
CA SER A 82 16.43 -4.82 -8.86
C SER A 82 16.16 -6.31 -8.57
N SER A 83 16.10 -6.71 -7.30
CA SER A 83 15.78 -8.10 -6.96
C SER A 83 14.36 -8.48 -7.35
N ALA A 84 13.39 -7.58 -7.15
CA ALA A 84 12.02 -7.79 -7.60
C ALA A 84 11.94 -7.94 -9.14
N ALA A 85 12.64 -7.08 -9.89
CA ALA A 85 12.67 -7.15 -11.35
C ALA A 85 13.28 -8.47 -11.85
N ILE A 86 14.39 -8.90 -11.26
CA ILE A 86 15.04 -10.18 -11.61
C ILE A 86 14.12 -11.35 -11.30
N THR A 87 13.46 -11.34 -10.15
CA THR A 87 12.52 -12.40 -9.75
C THR A 87 11.33 -12.48 -10.71
N LEU A 88 10.71 -11.32 -11.01
CA LEU A 88 9.56 -11.25 -11.93
C LEU A 88 9.95 -11.67 -13.35
N LEU A 89 11.13 -11.25 -13.82
CA LEU A 89 11.67 -11.70 -15.12
C LEU A 89 11.84 -13.21 -15.14
N GLY A 90 12.42 -13.79 -14.09
CA GLY A 90 12.57 -15.24 -13.97
C GLY A 90 11.23 -15.97 -14.00
N ILE A 91 10.22 -15.46 -13.27
CA ILE A 91 8.87 -16.03 -13.29
C ILE A 91 8.25 -15.93 -14.68
N SER A 92 8.36 -14.77 -15.34
CA SER A 92 7.81 -14.56 -16.69
C SER A 92 8.42 -15.51 -17.72
N LEU A 93 9.73 -15.76 -17.63
CA LEU A 93 10.40 -16.72 -18.49
C LEU A 93 9.95 -18.17 -18.22
N LEU A 94 9.77 -18.56 -16.96
CA LEU A 94 9.31 -19.89 -16.58
C LEU A 94 7.85 -20.15 -16.98
N THR A 95 7.02 -19.13 -16.93
CA THR A 95 5.59 -19.21 -17.28
C THR A 95 5.31 -18.93 -18.75
N ALA A 96 6.37 -18.68 -19.55
CA ALA A 96 6.25 -18.26 -20.95
C ALA A 96 5.34 -17.03 -21.15
N THR A 97 5.25 -16.15 -20.13
CA THR A 97 4.50 -14.90 -20.22
C THR A 97 5.22 -13.95 -21.19
N PRO A 98 4.54 -13.41 -22.22
CA PRO A 98 5.17 -12.51 -23.16
C PRO A 98 5.62 -11.20 -22.47
N ILE A 99 6.91 -10.87 -22.62
CA ILE A 99 7.53 -9.65 -22.11
C ILE A 99 7.86 -8.64 -23.20
N THR A 100 7.56 -8.99 -24.44
CA THR A 100 7.77 -8.17 -25.65
C THR A 100 6.50 -8.21 -26.52
N GLY A 101 6.46 -7.36 -27.55
CA GLY A 101 5.31 -7.29 -28.46
C GLY A 101 4.27 -6.22 -28.05
N PHE A 102 4.56 -5.41 -27.05
CA PHE A 102 3.73 -4.27 -26.65
C PHE A 102 3.85 -3.12 -27.65
N SER A 103 2.74 -2.44 -27.90
CA SER A 103 2.73 -1.18 -28.64
C SER A 103 3.48 -0.08 -27.89
N SER A 104 3.91 0.97 -28.59
CA SER A 104 4.59 2.11 -27.96
C SER A 104 3.74 2.78 -26.88
N TYR A 105 2.41 2.78 -27.05
CA TYR A 105 1.47 3.33 -26.06
C TYR A 105 1.44 2.47 -24.76
N GLU A 106 1.33 1.16 -24.90
CA GLU A 106 1.37 0.24 -23.75
C GLU A 106 2.71 0.29 -23.03
N PHE A 107 3.83 0.35 -23.79
CA PHE A 107 5.15 0.48 -23.21
C PHE A 107 5.31 1.80 -22.44
N GLY A 108 4.75 2.90 -22.99
CA GLY A 108 4.68 4.18 -22.27
C GLY A 108 3.91 4.09 -20.97
N GLY A 109 2.76 3.41 -20.95
CA GLY A 109 1.96 3.17 -19.76
C GLY A 109 2.72 2.34 -18.70
N LEU A 110 3.38 1.26 -19.12
CA LEU A 110 4.20 0.42 -18.25
C LEU A 110 5.39 1.20 -17.65
N PHE A 111 6.04 2.04 -18.46
CA PHE A 111 7.11 2.92 -17.98
C PHE A 111 6.62 3.91 -16.93
N LEU A 112 5.47 4.55 -17.15
CA LEU A 112 4.87 5.47 -16.17
C LEU A 112 4.46 4.77 -14.89
N LEU A 113 3.92 3.55 -14.95
CA LEU A 113 3.62 2.71 -13.79
C LEU A 113 4.90 2.33 -13.01
N GLY A 114 5.99 2.04 -13.69
CA GLY A 114 7.28 1.81 -13.04
C GLY A 114 7.83 3.06 -12.39
N LEU A 115 7.74 4.20 -13.06
CA LEU A 115 8.31 5.46 -12.58
C LEU A 115 7.50 6.08 -11.44
N ILE A 116 6.20 6.32 -11.64
CA ILE A 116 5.39 7.10 -10.70
C ILE A 116 5.03 6.29 -9.44
N PRO A 117 4.21 5.24 -9.47
CA PRO A 117 3.84 4.55 -8.26
C PRO A 117 4.98 3.71 -7.67
N THR A 118 5.87 3.14 -8.49
CA THR A 118 6.91 2.25 -7.96
C THR A 118 8.11 3.06 -7.45
N ILE A 119 8.79 3.82 -8.31
CA ILE A 119 10.01 4.53 -7.89
C ILE A 119 9.67 5.67 -6.94
N PHE A 120 8.73 6.55 -7.29
CA PHE A 120 8.36 7.65 -6.41
C PHE A 120 7.48 7.18 -5.26
N GLY A 121 6.35 6.48 -5.51
CA GLY A 121 5.42 6.05 -4.46
C GLY A 121 6.08 5.15 -3.42
N HIS A 122 6.51 3.96 -3.80
CA HIS A 122 7.17 3.03 -2.87
C HIS A 122 8.55 3.53 -2.41
N GLY A 123 9.28 4.28 -3.24
CA GLY A 123 10.53 4.91 -2.85
C GLY A 123 10.35 5.91 -1.70
N PHE A 124 9.29 6.73 -1.71
CA PHE A 124 8.95 7.62 -0.60
C PHE A 124 8.48 6.87 0.64
N MET A 125 7.69 5.78 0.48
CA MET A 125 7.32 4.93 1.61
C MET A 125 8.55 4.32 2.28
N ASN A 126 9.48 3.76 1.51
CA ASN A 126 10.75 3.24 2.01
C ASN A 126 11.62 4.33 2.67
N TYR A 127 11.56 5.57 2.19
CA TYR A 127 12.20 6.71 2.85
C TYR A 127 11.53 7.00 4.20
N ALA A 128 10.21 7.09 4.24
CA ALA A 128 9.43 7.41 5.42
C ALA A 128 9.62 6.41 6.57
N VAL A 129 9.77 5.11 6.25
CA VAL A 129 10.04 4.05 7.24
C VAL A 129 11.34 4.29 8.04
N GLY A 130 12.28 5.06 7.50
CA GLY A 130 13.49 5.47 8.23
C GLY A 130 13.23 6.49 9.35
N PHE A 131 12.04 7.10 9.42
CA PHE A 131 11.70 8.19 10.35
C PHE A 131 10.47 7.90 11.20
N VAL A 132 9.54 7.10 10.69
CA VAL A 132 8.28 6.74 11.37
C VAL A 132 8.09 5.23 11.37
N SER A 133 7.21 4.73 12.25
CA SER A 133 7.00 3.28 12.37
C SER A 133 6.41 2.68 11.09
N PRO A 134 6.75 1.41 10.78
CA PRO A 134 6.15 0.65 9.69
C PRO A 134 4.63 0.67 9.70
N THR A 135 3.99 0.64 10.86
CA THR A 135 2.52 0.73 10.98
C THR A 135 1.99 2.05 10.42
N ILE A 136 2.65 3.19 10.69
CA ILE A 136 2.23 4.49 10.15
C ILE A 136 2.38 4.49 8.61
N VAL A 137 3.50 4.02 8.09
CA VAL A 137 3.73 3.97 6.64
C VAL A 137 2.73 3.03 5.96
N ALA A 138 2.52 1.83 6.53
CA ALA A 138 1.57 0.84 6.01
C ALA A 138 0.10 1.31 6.07
N SER A 139 -0.23 2.33 6.85
CA SER A 139 -1.58 2.91 6.88
C SER A 139 -1.82 3.95 5.78
N ALA A 140 -0.77 4.54 5.18
CA ALA A 140 -0.91 5.57 4.16
C ALA A 140 -1.74 5.12 2.94
N PRO A 141 -1.60 3.88 2.40
CA PRO A 141 -2.45 3.40 1.30
C PRO A 141 -3.94 3.35 1.60
N MET A 142 -4.37 3.41 2.87
CA MET A 142 -5.80 3.52 3.20
C MET A 142 -6.44 4.81 2.64
N GLY A 143 -5.64 5.84 2.36
CA GLY A 143 -6.07 7.07 1.71
C GLY A 143 -6.18 6.98 0.18
N GLU A 144 -5.64 5.95 -0.46
CA GLU A 144 -5.63 5.82 -1.92
C GLU A 144 -7.02 5.82 -2.54
N PRO A 145 -8.03 5.08 -2.02
CA PRO A 145 -9.38 5.09 -2.59
C PRO A 145 -10.00 6.49 -2.62
N ILE A 146 -9.68 7.33 -1.64
CA ILE A 146 -10.19 8.70 -1.55
C ILE A 146 -9.58 9.54 -2.67
N LEU A 147 -8.25 9.49 -2.82
CA LEU A 147 -7.55 10.21 -3.88
C LEU A 147 -7.95 9.71 -5.27
N ALA A 148 -8.07 8.40 -5.43
CA ALA A 148 -8.52 7.79 -6.68
C ALA A 148 -9.92 8.29 -7.08
N THR A 149 -10.85 8.35 -6.13
CA THR A 149 -12.21 8.86 -6.38
C THR A 149 -12.22 10.35 -6.72
N ILE A 150 -11.39 11.16 -6.06
CA ILE A 150 -11.25 12.59 -6.39
C ILE A 150 -10.78 12.75 -7.82
N TRP A 151 -9.75 11.99 -8.25
CA TRP A 151 -9.27 12.01 -9.62
C TRP A 151 -10.31 11.48 -10.62
N ALA A 152 -11.05 10.41 -10.28
CA ALA A 152 -12.11 9.87 -11.10
C ALA A 152 -13.24 10.90 -11.33
N TYR A 153 -13.60 11.66 -10.29
CA TYR A 153 -14.55 12.76 -10.42
C TYR A 153 -14.08 13.83 -11.41
N PHE A 154 -12.83 14.29 -11.30
CA PHE A 154 -12.32 15.37 -12.18
C PHE A 154 -12.01 14.89 -13.61
N LEU A 155 -11.52 13.66 -13.79
CA LEU A 155 -11.07 13.17 -15.10
C LEU A 155 -12.20 12.50 -15.89
N PHE A 156 -13.12 11.82 -15.18
CA PHE A 156 -14.16 11.00 -15.81
C PHE A 156 -15.57 11.45 -15.49
N ASN A 157 -15.75 12.53 -14.70
CA ASN A 157 -17.04 13.01 -14.20
C ASN A 157 -17.83 11.93 -13.43
N GLU A 158 -17.15 11.02 -12.75
CA GLU A 158 -17.78 9.99 -11.94
C GLU A 158 -18.38 10.60 -10.66
N VAL A 159 -19.59 10.19 -10.31
CA VAL A 159 -20.26 10.67 -9.09
C VAL A 159 -19.65 10.01 -7.86
N ILE A 160 -19.26 10.82 -6.87
CA ILE A 160 -18.71 10.31 -5.62
C ILE A 160 -19.85 9.69 -4.79
N GLY A 161 -19.75 8.38 -4.54
CA GLY A 161 -20.74 7.66 -3.75
C GLY A 161 -20.69 8.01 -2.27
N THR A 162 -21.85 7.99 -1.61
CA THR A 162 -22.00 8.26 -0.16
C THR A 162 -21.04 7.42 0.72
N PRO A 163 -20.82 6.11 0.46
CA PRO A 163 -19.87 5.33 1.25
C PRO A 163 -18.44 5.88 1.21
N ILE A 164 -18.01 6.45 0.08
CA ILE A 164 -16.68 7.03 -0.06
C ILE A 164 -16.58 8.35 0.71
N LEU A 165 -17.63 9.16 0.71
CA LEU A 165 -17.67 10.41 1.48
C LEU A 165 -17.57 10.13 2.98
N ILE A 166 -18.41 9.23 3.48
CA ILE A 166 -18.46 8.90 4.91
C ILE A 166 -17.21 8.12 5.33
N GLY A 167 -16.92 7.02 4.65
CA GLY A 167 -15.77 6.17 4.95
C GLY A 167 -14.45 6.89 4.74
N GLY A 168 -14.36 7.72 3.69
CA GLY A 168 -13.20 8.56 3.42
C GLY A 168 -12.96 9.59 4.54
N GLY A 169 -14.01 10.24 5.04
CA GLY A 169 -13.94 11.14 6.18
C GLY A 169 -13.38 10.44 7.43
N PHE A 170 -13.90 9.26 7.77
CA PHE A 170 -13.37 8.45 8.89
C PHE A 170 -11.93 8.02 8.65
N THR A 171 -11.59 7.58 7.44
CA THR A 171 -10.21 7.18 7.11
C THR A 171 -9.24 8.33 7.30
N LEU A 172 -9.54 9.51 6.75
CA LEU A 172 -8.67 10.68 6.89
C LEU A 172 -8.53 11.13 8.34
N LEU A 173 -9.64 11.20 9.09
CA LEU A 173 -9.60 11.51 10.53
C LEU A 173 -8.75 10.50 11.29
N GLY A 174 -8.91 9.21 11.02
CA GLY A 174 -8.11 8.15 11.63
C GLY A 174 -6.62 8.30 11.33
N LEU A 175 -6.25 8.59 10.07
CA LEU A 175 -4.86 8.83 9.68
C LEU A 175 -4.26 10.08 10.35
N ILE A 176 -5.03 11.16 10.47
CA ILE A 176 -4.60 12.36 11.20
C ILE A 176 -4.34 12.02 12.67
N ILE A 177 -5.27 11.33 13.33
CA ILE A 177 -5.10 10.93 14.74
C ILE A 177 -3.90 10.00 14.91
N LEU A 178 -3.72 9.03 14.01
CA LEU A 178 -2.61 8.07 14.01
C LEU A 178 -1.24 8.76 13.96
N THR A 179 -1.12 9.85 13.22
CA THR A 179 0.14 10.58 13.02
C THR A 179 0.42 11.63 14.08
N GLN A 180 -0.52 11.92 14.98
CA GLN A 180 -0.29 12.85 16.07
C GLN A 180 0.76 12.32 17.05
N LYS A 181 1.88 13.01 17.14
CA LYS A 181 2.89 12.79 18.21
C LYS A 181 2.33 13.34 19.53
N LYS A 182 2.11 12.51 20.51
CA LYS A 182 2.11 12.89 21.92
C LYS A 182 3.27 12.23 22.62
#